data_af23bcea550611c36f0f0bd5775e7c8b
#
_entry.id   af23bcea550611c36f0f0bd5775e7c8b
#
_cell.length_a   1.000
_cell.length_b   1.000
_cell.length_c   1.000
_cell.angle_alpha   90.00
_cell.angle_beta   90.00
_cell.angle_gamma   90.00
#
_symmetry.space_group_name_H-M   'P 1'
#
loop_
_entity.id
_entity.type
_entity.pdbx_description
1 polymer ?
#
loop_
_entity_poly.entity_id
_entity_poly.type
_entity_poly.pdbx_seq_one_letter_code
_entity_poly.pdbx_strand_id
1 'polypeptide(L)'
;MSIVYNMLKGLSKITSRYDQISPNIFLLDFTIANAFIIFDESRNWVLVDTGLENSTGLIEEVVEKHFSGFPPKAIILTHGHFDHIGCVKQLIKKWNVPVYAHPQEFPYLTGKKNQESQRNSQKSYNQ
;
A
#
# COMPACT_ATOMS: atom_id res chain seq x y z
N MET A 1 18.95 -7.28 -3.75
CA MET A 1 17.96 -7.10 -4.81
C MET A 1 18.67 -7.07 -6.15
N SER A 2 18.07 -7.63 -7.16
CA SER A 2 18.72 -7.75 -8.47
C SER A 2 18.76 -6.41 -9.22
N ILE A 3 19.65 -6.33 -10.21
CA ILE A 3 19.71 -5.18 -11.11
C ILE A 3 18.39 -5.03 -11.86
N VAL A 4 17.80 -6.15 -12.26
CA VAL A 4 16.53 -6.15 -13.00
C VAL A 4 15.42 -5.53 -12.15
N TYR A 5 15.33 -5.89 -10.88
CA TYR A 5 14.33 -5.32 -9.99
C TYR A 5 14.52 -3.80 -9.85
N ASN A 6 15.76 -3.36 -9.68
CA ASN A 6 16.04 -1.93 -9.54
C ASN A 6 15.69 -1.16 -10.81
N MET A 7 15.92 -1.75 -11.98
CA MET A 7 15.52 -1.14 -13.25
C MET A 7 14.01 -1.03 -13.36
N LEU A 8 13.30 -2.09 -13.01
CA LEU A 8 11.83 -2.10 -13.06
C LEU A 8 11.24 -1.08 -12.08
N LYS A 9 11.82 -0.97 -10.90
CA LYS A 9 11.38 0.00 -9.90
C LYS A 9 11.58 1.43 -10.39
N GLY A 10 12.72 1.73 -11.01
CA GLY A 10 12.97 3.04 -11.57
C GLY A 10 12.04 3.37 -12.74
N LEU A 11 11.80 2.39 -13.61
CA LEU A 11 10.87 2.55 -14.72
C LEU A 11 9.44 2.79 -14.21
N SER A 12 9.03 2.04 -13.20
CA SER A 12 7.72 2.21 -12.58
C SER A 12 7.54 3.62 -12.05
N LYS A 13 8.55 4.20 -11.40
CA LYS A 13 8.48 5.55 -10.89
C LYS A 13 8.22 6.58 -11.98
N ILE A 14 8.83 6.39 -13.16
CA ILE A 14 8.68 7.30 -14.29
C ILE A 14 7.32 7.16 -14.96
N THR A 15 6.79 5.92 -15.03
CA THR A 15 5.57 5.63 -15.78
C THR A 15 4.32 5.53 -14.91
N SER A 16 4.44 5.72 -13.60
CA SER A 16 3.29 5.63 -12.69
C SER A 16 2.25 6.69 -13.00
N ARG A 17 0.99 6.30 -12.92
CA ARG A 17 -0.15 7.17 -13.18
C ARG A 17 -1.35 6.69 -12.40
N TYR A 18 -2.39 7.51 -12.34
CA TYR A 18 -3.64 7.08 -11.73
C TYR A 18 -4.82 7.45 -12.61
N ASP A 19 -5.88 6.67 -12.48
CA ASP A 19 -7.14 6.88 -13.19
C ASP A 19 -8.31 6.66 -12.27
N GLN A 20 -9.36 7.43 -12.45
CA GLN A 20 -10.63 7.15 -11.78
C GLN A 20 -11.40 6.12 -12.60
N ILE A 21 -11.50 4.89 -12.08
CA ILE A 21 -12.09 3.77 -12.81
C ILE A 21 -13.56 3.52 -12.46
N SER A 22 -14.06 4.19 -11.43
CA SER A 22 -15.48 4.19 -11.08
C SER A 22 -15.77 5.45 -10.26
N PRO A 23 -17.05 5.75 -9.95
CA PRO A 23 -17.36 6.96 -9.17
C PRO A 23 -16.66 7.04 -7.82
N ASN A 24 -16.19 5.91 -7.27
CA ASN A 24 -15.61 5.89 -5.93
C ASN A 24 -14.32 5.09 -5.85
N ILE A 25 -13.62 4.87 -6.98
CA ILE A 25 -12.37 4.13 -7.01
C ILE A 25 -11.35 4.80 -7.91
N PHE A 26 -10.18 5.07 -7.35
CA PHE A 26 -8.98 5.41 -8.13
C PHE A 26 -8.10 4.18 -8.25
N LEU A 27 -7.64 3.89 -9.46
CA LEU A 27 -6.57 2.92 -9.71
C LEU A 27 -5.25 3.67 -9.73
N LEU A 28 -4.30 3.20 -8.95
CA LEU A 28 -2.93 3.69 -8.99
C LEU A 28 -2.09 2.65 -9.72
N ASP A 29 -1.65 2.99 -10.92
CA ASP A 29 -0.92 2.09 -11.80
C ASP A 29 0.57 2.37 -11.70
N PHE A 30 1.29 1.48 -11.04
CA PHE A 30 2.74 1.59 -10.89
C PHE A 30 3.49 0.75 -11.93
N THR A 31 2.81 0.38 -13.01
CA THR A 31 3.34 -0.39 -14.14
C THR A 31 3.51 -1.87 -13.82
N ILE A 32 4.22 -2.22 -12.76
CA ILE A 32 4.45 -3.62 -12.37
C ILE A 32 3.65 -4.03 -11.14
N ALA A 33 2.89 -3.11 -10.59
CA ALA A 33 2.01 -3.35 -9.45
C ALA A 33 0.89 -2.33 -9.47
N ASN A 34 -0.22 -2.64 -8.81
CA ASN A 34 -1.36 -1.74 -8.70
C ASN A 34 -1.73 -1.52 -7.24
N ALA A 35 -2.31 -0.36 -6.98
CA ALA A 35 -2.98 -0.08 -5.73
C ALA A 35 -4.30 0.59 -6.04
N PHE A 36 -5.20 0.64 -5.07
CA PHE A 36 -6.52 1.24 -5.25
C PHE A 36 -6.83 2.15 -4.08
N ILE A 37 -7.50 3.25 -4.38
CA ILE A 37 -8.11 4.09 -3.36
C ILE A 37 -9.62 3.96 -3.53
N ILE A 38 -10.30 3.50 -2.49
CA ILE A 38 -11.75 3.37 -2.46
C ILE A 38 -12.29 4.40 -1.50
N PHE A 39 -13.25 5.20 -1.93
CA PHE A 39 -13.75 6.31 -1.13
C PHE A 39 -15.26 6.45 -1.21
N ASP A 40 -15.84 7.10 -0.20
CA ASP A 40 -17.27 7.37 -0.15
C ASP A 40 -17.57 8.84 -0.48
N GLU A 41 -18.84 9.20 -0.43
CA GLU A 41 -19.29 10.55 -0.78
C GLU A 41 -18.75 11.62 0.18
N SER A 42 -18.45 11.23 1.41
CA SER A 42 -17.89 12.14 2.42
C SER A 42 -16.37 12.22 2.35
N ARG A 43 -15.77 11.58 1.36
CA ARG A 43 -14.32 11.53 1.17
C ARG A 43 -13.57 10.77 2.25
N ASN A 44 -14.25 9.86 2.95
CA ASN A 44 -13.56 8.84 3.73
C ASN A 44 -13.00 7.81 2.75
N TRP A 45 -11.77 7.37 2.97
CA TRP A 45 -11.13 6.50 2.00
C TRP A 45 -10.25 5.45 2.67
N VAL A 46 -10.01 4.39 1.93
CA VAL A 46 -9.06 3.34 2.31
C VAL A 46 -8.08 3.12 1.17
N LEU A 47 -6.87 2.73 1.52
CA LEU A 47 -5.85 2.36 0.55
C LEU A 47 -5.79 0.84 0.49
N VAL A 48 -5.90 0.28 -0.72
CA VAL A 48 -5.77 -1.16 -0.95
C VAL A 48 -4.47 -1.38 -1.69
N ASP A 49 -3.54 -2.05 -1.04
CA ASP A 49 -2.15 -2.23 -1.45
C ASP A 49 -1.41 -0.90 -1.54
N THR A 50 -0.12 -0.94 -1.70
CA THR A 50 0.73 0.25 -1.63
C THR A 50 1.72 0.35 -2.78
N GLY A 51 1.62 -0.56 -3.76
CA GLY A 51 2.54 -0.55 -4.89
C GLY A 51 3.94 -1.00 -4.49
N LEU A 52 4.91 -0.29 -4.97
CA LEU A 52 6.30 -0.61 -4.75
C LEU A 52 6.89 0.25 -3.63
N GLU A 53 8.10 -0.08 -3.24
CA GLU A 53 8.84 0.62 -2.20
C GLU A 53 8.91 2.14 -2.40
N ASN A 54 8.96 2.61 -3.64
CA ASN A 54 9.06 4.03 -3.96
C ASN A 54 7.76 4.62 -4.50
N SER A 55 6.62 4.05 -4.13
CA SER A 55 5.32 4.47 -4.65
C SER A 55 4.67 5.60 -3.87
N THR A 56 5.24 6.00 -2.75
CA THR A 56 4.63 7.01 -1.89
C THR A 56 4.36 8.34 -2.58
N GLY A 57 5.19 8.70 -3.54
CA GLY A 57 5.03 9.98 -4.26
C GLY A 57 3.69 10.09 -4.97
N LEU A 58 3.31 9.07 -5.73
CA LEU A 58 2.03 9.08 -6.44
C LEU A 58 0.86 9.00 -5.44
N ILE A 59 0.99 8.17 -4.42
CA ILE A 59 -0.05 8.06 -3.40
C ILE A 59 -0.28 9.42 -2.75
N GLU A 60 0.78 10.10 -2.35
CA GLU A 60 0.67 11.41 -1.70
C GLU A 60 0.10 12.48 -2.65
N GLU A 61 0.45 12.42 -3.92
CA GLU A 61 -0.11 13.34 -4.91
C GLU A 61 -1.62 13.20 -5.01
N VAL A 62 -2.13 11.97 -5.10
CA VAL A 62 -3.57 11.71 -5.19
C VAL A 62 -4.28 12.13 -3.91
N VAL A 63 -3.69 11.81 -2.76
CA VAL A 63 -4.26 12.16 -1.46
C VAL A 63 -4.36 13.67 -1.29
N GLU A 64 -3.33 14.40 -1.66
CA GLU A 64 -3.34 15.85 -1.55
C GLU A 64 -4.38 16.47 -2.48
N LYS A 65 -4.44 15.99 -3.71
CA LYS A 65 -5.32 16.55 -4.73
C LYS A 65 -6.80 16.24 -4.46
N HIS A 66 -7.12 15.03 -4.04
CA HIS A 66 -8.50 14.57 -3.95
C HIS A 66 -9.04 14.44 -2.54
N PHE A 67 -8.18 14.38 -1.54
CA PHE A 67 -8.59 14.19 -0.13
C PHE A 67 -7.99 15.25 0.79
N SER A 68 -7.46 16.34 0.22
CA SER A 68 -6.91 17.46 0.99
C SER A 68 -5.85 17.04 2.00
N GLY A 69 -5.11 15.96 1.68
CA GLY A 69 -4.08 15.44 2.56
C GLY A 69 -4.57 14.63 3.75
N PHE A 70 -5.88 14.42 3.90
CA PHE A 70 -6.40 13.62 5.01
C PHE A 70 -5.97 12.16 4.90
N PRO A 71 -5.64 11.52 6.04
CA PRO A 71 -5.22 10.12 6.01
C PRO A 71 -6.38 9.18 5.71
N PRO A 72 -6.09 7.96 5.25
CA PRO A 72 -7.13 6.96 5.07
C PRO A 72 -7.67 6.47 6.41
N LYS A 73 -8.80 5.78 6.37
CA LYS A 73 -9.32 5.10 7.54
C LYS A 73 -8.55 3.81 7.82
N ALA A 74 -7.94 3.21 6.80
CA ALA A 74 -7.20 1.97 6.93
C ALA A 74 -6.35 1.73 5.68
N ILE A 75 -5.36 0.87 5.83
CA ILE A 75 -4.63 0.28 4.71
C ILE A 75 -4.99 -1.21 4.68
N ILE A 76 -5.36 -1.71 3.51
CA ILE A 76 -5.72 -3.12 3.31
C ILE A 76 -4.69 -3.73 2.37
N LEU A 77 -4.06 -4.80 2.79
CA LEU A 77 -3.04 -5.47 1.99
C LEU A 77 -3.57 -6.81 1.49
N THR A 78 -3.57 -6.98 0.17
CA THR A 78 -4.02 -8.23 -0.44
C THR A 78 -2.92 -9.28 -0.42
N HIS A 79 -1.66 -8.84 -0.38
CA HIS A 79 -0.51 -9.73 -0.25
C HIS A 79 0.64 -8.95 0.38
N GLY A 80 1.54 -9.66 1.04
CA GLY A 80 2.61 -9.05 1.82
C GLY A 80 4.00 -9.33 1.28
N HIS A 81 4.18 -9.31 -0.02
CA HIS A 81 5.48 -9.56 -0.61
C HIS A 81 6.46 -8.43 -0.30
N PHE A 82 7.72 -8.75 -0.30
CA PHE A 82 8.79 -7.89 0.20
C PHE A 82 8.87 -6.51 -0.43
N ASP A 83 8.49 -6.39 -1.67
CA ASP A 83 8.58 -5.12 -2.41
C ASP A 83 7.55 -4.07 -1.94
N HIS A 84 6.59 -4.47 -1.11
CA HIS A 84 5.59 -3.55 -0.55
C HIS A 84 5.91 -3.08 0.86
N ILE A 85 6.82 -3.76 1.56
CA ILE A 85 7.05 -3.53 2.99
C ILE A 85 7.58 -2.12 3.28
N GLY A 86 8.52 -1.66 2.47
CA GLY A 86 9.11 -0.33 2.68
C GLY A 86 8.08 0.78 2.62
N CYS A 87 7.21 0.74 1.61
CA CYS A 87 6.16 1.73 1.44
C CYS A 87 5.15 1.66 2.59
N VAL A 88 4.74 0.46 2.98
CA VAL A 88 3.80 0.27 4.09
C VAL A 88 4.34 0.91 5.38
N LYS A 89 5.59 0.66 5.71
CA LYS A 89 6.19 1.22 6.93
C LYS A 89 6.21 2.74 6.90
N GLN A 90 6.54 3.32 5.77
CA GLN A 90 6.53 4.77 5.61
C GLN A 90 5.13 5.35 5.80
N LEU A 91 4.12 4.72 5.22
CA LEU A 91 2.75 5.19 5.29
C LEU A 91 2.16 5.03 6.70
N ILE A 92 2.45 3.92 7.37
CA ILE A 92 2.03 3.74 8.76
C ILE A 92 2.62 4.83 9.66
N LYS A 93 3.89 5.11 9.47
CA LYS A 93 4.57 6.15 10.25
C LYS A 93 3.94 7.52 10.01
N LYS A 94 3.58 7.81 8.77
CA LYS A 94 3.00 9.09 8.40
C LYS A 94 1.57 9.23 8.91
N TRP A 95 0.74 8.20 8.74
CA TRP A 95 -0.70 8.30 8.98
C TRP A 95 -1.18 7.69 10.29
N ASN A 96 -0.43 6.76 10.84
CA ASN A 96 -0.81 6.06 12.08
C ASN A 96 -2.21 5.46 12.01
N VAL A 97 -2.47 4.69 10.96
CA VAL A 97 -3.78 4.06 10.70
C VAL A 97 -3.65 2.55 10.78
N PRO A 98 -4.76 1.82 11.02
CA PRO A 98 -4.71 0.36 11.07
C PRO A 98 -4.40 -0.24 9.71
N VAL A 99 -3.70 -1.37 9.74
CA VAL A 99 -3.37 -2.14 8.55
C VAL A 99 -4.00 -3.53 8.70
N TYR A 100 -4.75 -3.94 7.69
CA TYR A 100 -5.43 -5.23 7.67
C TYR A 100 -4.86 -6.09 6.55
N ALA A 101 -4.63 -7.36 6.84
CA ALA A 101 -4.13 -8.32 5.86
C ALA A 101 -4.60 -9.72 6.25
N HIS A 102 -4.60 -10.63 5.28
CA HIS A 102 -4.88 -12.03 5.59
C HIS A 102 -3.78 -12.57 6.51
N PRO A 103 -4.11 -13.37 7.53
CA PRO A 103 -3.10 -13.86 8.48
C PRO A 103 -1.92 -14.58 7.83
N GLN A 104 -2.13 -15.25 6.72
CA GLN A 104 -1.07 -15.95 6.01
C GLN A 104 -0.03 -15.03 5.40
N GLU A 105 -0.33 -13.74 5.29
CA GLU A 105 0.58 -12.75 4.73
C GLU A 105 1.44 -12.07 5.79
N PHE A 106 1.10 -12.20 7.06
CA PHE A 106 1.84 -11.54 8.14
C PHE A 106 3.33 -11.90 8.20
N PRO A 107 3.75 -13.15 7.96
CA PRO A 107 5.17 -13.47 7.97
C PRO A 107 5.99 -12.66 6.97
N TYR A 108 5.40 -12.34 5.81
CA TYR A 108 6.08 -11.53 4.80
C TYR A 108 6.17 -10.08 5.24
N LEU A 109 5.12 -9.58 5.90
CA LEU A 109 5.06 -8.19 6.36
C LEU A 109 6.02 -7.94 7.52
N THR A 110 6.22 -8.95 8.36
CA THR A 110 7.10 -8.83 9.53
C THR A 110 8.53 -9.28 9.25
N GLY A 111 8.79 -9.85 8.07
CA GLY A 111 10.10 -10.41 7.74
C GLY A 111 10.34 -11.79 8.32
N LYS A 112 9.34 -12.43 8.91
CA LYS A 112 9.42 -13.75 9.50
C LYS A 112 8.51 -14.71 8.75
N LYS A 113 9.02 -15.88 8.40
CA LYS A 113 8.29 -16.85 7.56
C LYS A 113 8.10 -18.17 8.25
N ASN A 114 7.57 -18.16 9.48
CA ASN A 114 7.27 -19.38 10.20
C ASN A 114 5.88 -19.30 10.81
N GLN A 115 5.33 -20.45 11.19
CA GLN A 115 3.96 -20.51 11.67
C GLN A 115 3.74 -19.79 12.99
N GLU A 116 4.74 -19.79 13.84
CA GLU A 116 4.65 -19.09 15.11
C GLU A 116 4.51 -17.58 14.90
N SER A 117 5.32 -17.02 14.01
CA SER A 117 5.21 -15.61 13.66
C SER A 117 3.86 -15.29 13.05
N GLN A 118 3.33 -16.17 12.23
CA GLN A 118 2.05 -16.00 11.59
C GLN A 118 0.93 -15.86 12.61
N ARG A 119 0.92 -16.69 13.66
CA ARG A 119 -0.09 -16.61 14.69
C ARG A 119 0.02 -15.35 15.52
N ASN A 120 1.22 -14.92 15.81
CA ASN A 120 1.46 -13.75 16.64
C ASN A 120 1.22 -12.45 15.89
N SER A 121 1.57 -12.41 14.62
CA SER A 121 1.45 -11.22 13.79
C SER A 121 0.01 -10.78 13.60
N GLN A 122 -0.94 -11.70 13.64
CA GLN A 122 -2.34 -11.40 13.49
C GLN A 122 -2.82 -10.36 14.51
N LYS A 123 -2.26 -10.39 15.72
CA LYS A 123 -2.61 -9.43 16.76
C LYS A 123 -1.91 -8.09 16.58
N SER A 124 -0.70 -8.10 16.05
CA SER A 124 0.12 -6.90 15.95
C SER A 124 -0.41 -5.91 14.94
N TYR A 125 -0.87 -6.39 13.79
CA TYR A 125 -1.27 -5.51 12.70
C TYR A 125 -2.68 -4.94 12.86
N ASN A 126 -3.46 -5.46 13.78
CA ASN A 126 -4.83 -4.99 14.02
C ASN A 126 -4.90 -3.94 15.13
N GLN A 127 -3.77 -3.47 15.56
CA GLN A 127 -3.71 -2.41 16.55
C GLN A 127 -3.16 -1.13 15.91
#